data_b82718d455f564e7944ace7069c22187
#
_entry.id   b82718d455f564e7944ace7069c22187
#
_cell.length_a   1.000
_cell.length_b   1.000
_cell.length_c   1.000
_cell.angle_alpha   90.00
_cell.angle_beta   90.00
_cell.angle_gamma   90.00
#
_symmetry.space_group_name_H-M   'P 1'
#
loop_
_entity.id
_entity.type
_entity.pdbx_description
1 polymer ?
#
loop_
_entity_poly.entity_id
_entity_poly.type
_entity_poly.pdbx_seq_one_letter_code
_entity_poly.pdbx_strand_id
1 'polypeptide(L)'
;MRHMTSAAVAAALAFGVSSGAVAQYAWQPEQPITIIVPWAAGGSTDQVTRVVAGEIEDALGQSVVIVNQPGASGSVGTKNAWDAPHDGYTWAAGAASDLGTYPVLGMLDQQLGDWALFLDVANVAVIGVNPDSPYQDVTQLLDAMKANPGQVSVATAGLSSAGHNAMEAIAQQAGVEYKHVTYDGGNPAVIATVAGETEVTTQLAAEQAEMIRAGRLRPLAVIGNEPLELAGHGTIPPVTEQLPDISLATNYFGIWTPQDVPPEVLETMGQVWQEKIANSKALKDYAADRGALFTPYSGEDAQERAIGMVRQNAWLLYDAGKAAVSPDEVGIERPES
;
A
#
# COMPACT_ATOMS: atom_id res chain seq x y z
N MET A 1 -79.25 -39.69 29.05
CA MET A 1 -78.76 -38.44 28.49
C MET A 1 -77.31 -38.25 28.98
N ARG A 2 -76.31 -38.47 28.12
CA ARG A 2 -74.87 -38.40 28.48
C ARG A 2 -74.28 -37.22 27.70
N HIS A 3 -73.85 -36.22 28.42
CA HIS A 3 -73.10 -35.12 27.83
C HIS A 3 -71.63 -35.51 27.70
N MET A 4 -71.15 -35.57 26.47
CA MET A 4 -69.71 -35.67 26.13
C MET A 4 -69.15 -34.25 25.95
N THR A 5 -68.27 -33.85 26.85
CA THR A 5 -67.48 -32.62 26.74
C THR A 5 -66.19 -32.96 26.00
N SER A 6 -66.02 -32.36 24.80
CA SER A 6 -64.78 -32.45 24.03
C SER A 6 -63.78 -31.39 24.51
N ALA A 7 -62.64 -31.81 25.01
CA ALA A 7 -61.50 -30.95 25.31
C ALA A 7 -60.67 -30.77 24.06
N ALA A 8 -60.54 -29.54 23.56
CA ALA A 8 -59.63 -29.16 22.48
C ALA A 8 -58.26 -28.84 23.08
N VAL A 9 -57.24 -29.65 22.72
CA VAL A 9 -55.86 -29.36 23.06
C VAL A 9 -55.27 -28.45 21.99
N ALA A 10 -54.98 -27.18 22.35
CA ALA A 10 -54.25 -26.26 21.50
C ALA A 10 -52.73 -26.50 21.67
N ALA A 11 -52.08 -27.05 20.69
CA ALA A 11 -50.62 -27.15 20.61
C ALA A 11 -50.04 -25.81 20.12
N ALA A 12 -49.43 -25.05 21.01
CA ALA A 12 -48.65 -23.87 20.67
C ALA A 12 -47.29 -24.29 20.11
N LEU A 13 -47.09 -24.14 18.81
CA LEU A 13 -45.81 -24.27 18.16
C LEU A 13 -44.99 -22.98 18.45
N ALA A 14 -44.09 -23.03 19.40
CA ALA A 14 -43.06 -22.01 19.60
C ALA A 14 -42.03 -22.11 18.49
N PHE A 15 -42.12 -21.23 17.51
CA PHE A 15 -41.01 -20.97 16.57
C PHE A 15 -39.92 -20.25 17.35
N GLY A 16 -38.90 -21.00 17.73
CA GLY A 16 -37.64 -20.42 18.20
C GLY A 16 -36.94 -19.72 17.06
N VAL A 17 -37.06 -18.39 17.00
CA VAL A 17 -36.18 -17.57 16.16
C VAL A 17 -34.80 -17.68 16.79
N SER A 18 -33.95 -18.54 16.22
CA SER A 18 -32.52 -18.51 16.49
C SER A 18 -31.96 -17.22 15.93
N SER A 19 -31.92 -16.18 16.75
CA SER A 19 -31.09 -15.01 16.47
C SER A 19 -29.65 -15.52 16.48
N GLY A 20 -29.08 -15.72 15.29
CA GLY A 20 -27.63 -15.85 15.17
C GLY A 20 -27.03 -14.63 15.88
N ALA A 21 -26.25 -14.82 16.94
CA ALA A 21 -25.50 -13.76 17.55
C ALA A 21 -24.56 -13.21 16.47
N VAL A 22 -24.91 -12.08 15.88
CA VAL A 22 -23.97 -11.26 15.13
C VAL A 22 -22.90 -10.90 16.16
N ALA A 23 -21.66 -11.22 15.91
CA ALA A 23 -20.57 -10.82 16.78
C ALA A 23 -20.69 -9.30 16.94
N GLN A 24 -20.96 -8.85 18.16
CA GLN A 24 -21.14 -7.43 18.43
C GLN A 24 -19.74 -6.87 18.66
N TYR A 25 -19.19 -6.14 17.69
CA TYR A 25 -17.91 -5.44 17.83
C TYR A 25 -17.99 -4.44 19.00
N ALA A 26 -16.86 -4.26 19.71
CA ALA A 26 -16.80 -3.36 20.87
C ALA A 26 -17.06 -1.89 20.48
N TRP A 27 -16.56 -1.47 19.33
CA TRP A 27 -16.87 -0.18 18.72
C TRP A 27 -17.88 -0.37 17.59
N GLN A 28 -18.92 0.46 17.64
CA GLN A 28 -19.94 0.54 16.59
C GLN A 28 -20.03 1.98 16.09
N PRO A 29 -19.48 2.27 14.90
CA PRO A 29 -19.49 3.62 14.38
C PRO A 29 -20.93 4.09 14.10
N GLU A 30 -21.27 5.31 14.55
CA GLU A 30 -22.59 5.93 14.37
C GLU A 30 -22.63 6.90 13.18
N GLN A 31 -21.46 7.18 12.58
CA GLN A 31 -21.30 8.06 11.42
C GLN A 31 -20.28 7.47 10.44
N PRO A 32 -20.24 7.97 9.18
CA PRO A 32 -19.29 7.49 8.19
C PRO A 32 -17.84 7.61 8.65
N ILE A 33 -17.05 6.56 8.32
CA ILE A 33 -15.60 6.55 8.50
C ILE A 33 -14.96 7.19 7.27
N THR A 34 -13.98 8.05 7.45
CA THR A 34 -13.21 8.66 6.36
C THR A 34 -11.83 8.02 6.28
N ILE A 35 -11.42 7.56 5.09
CA ILE A 35 -10.04 7.15 4.84
C ILE A 35 -9.42 8.14 3.85
N ILE A 36 -8.38 8.83 4.28
CA ILE A 36 -7.61 9.76 3.46
C ILE A 36 -6.54 8.96 2.72
N VAL A 37 -6.64 8.95 1.39
CA VAL A 37 -5.62 8.43 0.49
C VAL A 37 -4.72 9.60 0.09
N PRO A 38 -3.44 9.64 0.52
CA PRO A 38 -2.56 10.80 0.31
C PRO A 38 -1.95 10.87 -1.10
N TRP A 39 -2.57 10.20 -2.07
CA TRP A 39 -2.13 10.09 -3.46
C TRP A 39 -3.30 10.34 -4.41
N ALA A 40 -2.97 10.62 -5.69
CA ALA A 40 -3.98 10.79 -6.73
C ALA A 40 -4.84 9.52 -6.89
N ALA A 41 -6.10 9.74 -7.25
CA ALA A 41 -7.05 8.66 -7.51
C ALA A 41 -6.56 7.73 -8.64
N GLY A 42 -6.90 6.44 -8.52
CA GLY A 42 -6.52 5.40 -9.48
C GLY A 42 -5.12 4.81 -9.29
N GLY A 43 -4.31 5.32 -8.36
CA GLY A 43 -3.06 4.69 -7.93
C GLY A 43 -3.31 3.44 -7.08
N SER A 44 -2.25 2.67 -6.79
CA SER A 44 -2.37 1.39 -6.07
C SER A 44 -3.00 1.55 -4.69
N THR A 45 -2.60 2.58 -3.93
CA THR A 45 -3.19 2.89 -2.63
C THR A 45 -4.69 3.14 -2.73
N ASP A 46 -5.13 3.96 -3.68
CA ASP A 46 -6.56 4.26 -3.89
C ASP A 46 -7.35 3.00 -4.28
N GLN A 47 -6.79 2.19 -5.19
CA GLN A 47 -7.45 0.96 -5.66
C GLN A 47 -7.64 -0.04 -4.51
N VAL A 48 -6.59 -0.38 -3.75
CA VAL A 48 -6.69 -1.36 -2.66
C VAL A 48 -7.53 -0.83 -1.50
N THR A 49 -7.40 0.46 -1.14
CA THR A 49 -8.19 1.08 -0.07
C THR A 49 -9.69 1.01 -0.37
N ARG A 50 -10.12 1.14 -1.64
CA ARG A 50 -11.55 0.98 -2.00
C ARG A 50 -12.04 -0.45 -1.81
N VAL A 51 -11.21 -1.46 -2.03
CA VAL A 51 -11.57 -2.86 -1.74
C VAL A 51 -11.69 -3.06 -0.24
N VAL A 52 -10.70 -2.59 0.54
CA VAL A 52 -10.72 -2.65 2.02
C VAL A 52 -11.94 -1.92 2.60
N ALA A 53 -12.25 -0.73 2.06
CA ALA A 53 -13.41 0.06 2.50
C ALA A 53 -14.71 -0.74 2.38
N GLY A 54 -14.92 -1.44 1.26
CA GLY A 54 -16.11 -2.30 1.08
C GLY A 54 -16.20 -3.41 2.13
N GLU A 55 -15.09 -4.04 2.47
CA GLU A 55 -15.06 -5.09 3.52
C GLU A 55 -15.33 -4.53 4.92
N ILE A 56 -14.86 -3.28 5.21
CA ILE A 56 -15.14 -2.59 6.47
C ILE A 56 -16.63 -2.17 6.53
N GLU A 57 -17.19 -1.65 5.43
CA GLU A 57 -18.62 -1.33 5.34
C GLU A 57 -19.49 -2.55 5.62
N ASP A 58 -19.16 -3.69 5.01
CA ASP A 58 -19.89 -4.95 5.20
C ASP A 58 -19.76 -5.49 6.64
N ALA A 59 -18.63 -5.24 7.30
CA ALA A 59 -18.40 -5.66 8.68
C ALA A 59 -19.13 -4.79 9.71
N LEU A 60 -19.02 -3.46 9.55
CA LEU A 60 -19.46 -2.50 10.57
C LEU A 60 -20.86 -1.91 10.29
N GLY A 61 -21.41 -2.09 9.09
CA GLY A 61 -22.70 -1.54 8.70
C GLY A 61 -22.71 -0.02 8.55
N GLN A 62 -21.54 0.61 8.42
CA GLN A 62 -21.37 2.05 8.23
C GLN A 62 -20.58 2.35 6.96
N SER A 63 -20.94 3.46 6.29
CA SER A 63 -20.25 3.89 5.08
C SER A 63 -18.80 4.28 5.35
N VAL A 64 -17.90 3.90 4.43
CA VAL A 64 -16.48 4.29 4.43
C VAL A 64 -16.21 5.19 3.23
N VAL A 65 -15.90 6.46 3.51
CA VAL A 65 -15.69 7.49 2.49
C VAL A 65 -14.20 7.61 2.18
N ILE A 66 -13.82 7.40 0.92
CA ILE A 66 -12.45 7.57 0.45
C ILE A 66 -12.25 8.98 -0.07
N VAL A 67 -11.25 9.69 0.47
CA VAL A 67 -10.90 11.05 0.08
C VAL A 67 -9.45 11.10 -0.39
N ASN A 68 -9.22 11.36 -1.68
CA ASN A 68 -7.89 11.56 -2.21
C ASN A 68 -7.37 12.96 -1.88
N GLN A 69 -6.25 13.07 -1.18
CA GLN A 69 -5.61 14.32 -0.80
C GLN A 69 -4.11 14.28 -1.13
N PRO A 70 -3.73 14.35 -2.40
CA PRO A 70 -2.33 14.35 -2.82
C PRO A 70 -1.63 15.65 -2.41
N GLY A 71 -0.31 15.62 -2.42
CA GLY A 71 0.54 16.79 -2.19
C GLY A 71 1.74 16.47 -1.31
N ALA A 72 2.86 17.15 -1.58
CA ALA A 72 4.14 17.00 -0.90
C ALA A 72 4.50 15.51 -0.65
N SER A 73 4.46 14.72 -1.73
CA SER A 73 4.78 13.27 -1.68
C SER A 73 3.93 12.48 -0.67
N GLY A 74 2.65 12.84 -0.51
CA GLY A 74 1.72 12.15 0.40
C GLY A 74 1.66 12.70 1.82
N SER A 75 2.63 13.51 2.23
CA SER A 75 2.67 14.02 3.61
C SER A 75 1.48 14.93 3.96
N VAL A 76 0.91 15.66 3.00
CA VAL A 76 -0.26 16.53 3.23
C VAL A 76 -1.47 15.71 3.68
N GLY A 77 -1.84 14.67 2.94
CA GLY A 77 -2.98 13.83 3.31
C GLY A 77 -2.75 13.06 4.60
N THR A 78 -1.54 12.53 4.81
CA THR A 78 -1.18 11.83 6.04
C THR A 78 -1.24 12.76 7.25
N LYS A 79 -0.74 13.99 7.11
CA LYS A 79 -0.85 15.01 8.17
C LYS A 79 -2.30 15.38 8.48
N ASN A 80 -3.16 15.51 7.48
CA ASN A 80 -4.57 15.82 7.69
C ASN A 80 -5.30 14.71 8.46
N ALA A 81 -4.89 13.43 8.24
CA ALA A 81 -5.42 12.33 9.04
C ALA A 81 -4.91 12.36 10.49
N TRP A 82 -3.65 12.74 10.70
CA TRP A 82 -3.09 12.92 12.03
C TRP A 82 -3.72 14.07 12.81
N ASP A 83 -3.94 15.21 12.16
CA ASP A 83 -4.50 16.41 12.79
C ASP A 83 -6.02 16.31 13.04
N ALA A 84 -6.69 15.27 12.51
CA ALA A 84 -8.10 15.02 12.75
C ALA A 84 -8.35 14.57 14.20
N PRO A 85 -9.58 14.63 14.72
CA PRO A 85 -9.90 14.05 16.02
C PRO A 85 -9.50 12.56 16.07
N HIS A 86 -8.80 12.16 17.15
CA HIS A 86 -8.40 10.77 17.38
C HIS A 86 -9.59 9.96 17.96
N ASP A 87 -10.71 9.96 17.28
CA ASP A 87 -11.96 9.33 17.71
C ASP A 87 -12.31 8.05 16.92
N GLY A 88 -11.41 7.63 16.02
CA GLY A 88 -11.57 6.44 15.18
C GLY A 88 -12.31 6.67 13.86
N TYR A 89 -12.75 7.88 13.54
CA TYR A 89 -13.49 8.16 12.29
C TYR A 89 -12.64 8.68 11.15
N THR A 90 -11.36 9.01 11.38
CA THR A 90 -10.44 9.45 10.31
C THR A 90 -9.19 8.59 10.30
N TRP A 91 -8.88 8.02 9.13
CA TRP A 91 -7.78 7.12 8.88
C TRP A 91 -6.92 7.64 7.73
N ALA A 92 -5.66 7.26 7.67
CA ALA A 92 -4.85 7.40 6.48
C ALA A 92 -4.62 6.03 5.82
N ALA A 93 -4.28 6.04 4.52
CA ALA A 93 -3.88 4.87 3.76
C ALA A 93 -2.53 5.12 3.07
N GLY A 94 -1.76 4.07 2.80
CA GLY A 94 -0.50 4.23 2.08
C GLY A 94 0.41 3.02 2.12
N ALA A 95 1.68 3.25 1.80
CA ALA A 95 2.76 2.32 2.07
C ALA A 95 3.30 2.56 3.48
N ALA A 96 3.48 1.52 4.27
CA ALA A 96 4.00 1.65 5.63
C ALA A 96 5.42 2.27 5.65
N SER A 97 6.18 2.10 4.57
CA SER A 97 7.48 2.75 4.38
C SER A 97 7.42 4.28 4.40
N ASP A 98 6.28 4.88 4.02
CA ASP A 98 6.11 6.33 4.01
C ASP A 98 6.24 6.90 5.44
N LEU A 99 5.74 6.16 6.45
CA LEU A 99 5.81 6.53 7.86
C LEU A 99 7.25 6.59 8.42
N GLY A 100 8.19 5.94 7.75
CA GLY A 100 9.63 6.06 8.05
C GLY A 100 10.34 7.10 7.21
N THR A 101 9.89 7.34 5.98
CA THR A 101 10.54 8.32 5.09
C THR A 101 10.13 9.77 5.40
N TYR A 102 8.92 10.02 5.85
CA TYR A 102 8.48 11.37 6.22
C TYR A 102 9.34 12.03 7.29
N PRO A 103 9.67 11.37 8.43
CA PRO A 103 10.54 11.97 9.43
C PRO A 103 11.93 12.29 8.90
N VAL A 104 12.57 11.39 8.17
CA VAL A 104 13.93 11.62 7.64
C VAL A 104 13.99 12.66 6.53
N LEU A 105 12.88 12.88 5.82
CA LEU A 105 12.74 13.96 4.84
C LEU A 105 12.31 15.31 5.47
N GLY A 106 12.05 15.34 6.79
CA GLY A 106 11.54 16.52 7.50
C GLY A 106 10.14 16.94 7.06
N MET A 107 9.32 16.00 6.61
CA MET A 107 7.96 16.26 6.13
C MET A 107 6.91 16.14 7.25
N LEU A 108 7.08 15.18 8.15
CA LEU A 108 6.24 14.94 9.34
C LEU A 108 7.13 14.52 10.51
N ASP A 109 6.68 14.82 11.73
CA ASP A 109 7.37 14.42 12.97
C ASP A 109 6.94 13.02 13.44
N GLN A 110 5.78 12.53 12.99
CA GLN A 110 5.21 11.24 13.39
C GLN A 110 6.03 10.08 12.83
N GLN A 111 6.27 9.10 13.69
CA GLN A 111 7.01 7.88 13.37
C GLN A 111 6.07 6.68 13.22
N LEU A 112 6.58 5.55 12.75
CA LEU A 112 5.82 4.32 12.59
C LEU A 112 5.06 3.93 13.87
N GLY A 113 5.69 4.06 15.05
CA GLY A 113 5.11 3.69 16.33
C GLY A 113 3.96 4.58 16.83
N ASP A 114 3.76 5.75 16.21
CA ASP A 114 2.65 6.64 16.55
C ASP A 114 1.33 6.20 15.90
N TRP A 115 1.38 5.20 15.00
CA TRP A 115 0.26 4.71 14.23
C TRP A 115 -0.09 3.26 14.56
N ALA A 116 -1.38 2.97 14.65
CA ALA A 116 -1.90 1.60 14.66
C ALA A 116 -2.09 1.13 13.21
N LEU A 117 -1.35 0.10 12.82
CA LEU A 117 -1.31 -0.39 11.43
C LEU A 117 -2.28 -1.54 11.19
N PHE A 118 -2.92 -1.50 10.03
CA PHE A 118 -3.80 -2.53 9.48
C PHE A 118 -3.39 -2.76 8.02
N LEU A 119 -2.51 -3.73 7.78
CA LEU A 119 -1.94 -4.02 6.48
C LEU A 119 -2.84 -4.96 5.69
N ASP A 120 -2.86 -4.82 4.37
CA ASP A 120 -3.76 -5.56 3.47
C ASP A 120 -3.02 -6.29 2.35
N VAL A 121 -2.12 -5.61 1.64
CA VAL A 121 -1.29 -6.20 0.58
C VAL A 121 0.16 -5.74 0.70
N ALA A 122 1.07 -6.47 0.05
CA ALA A 122 2.41 -5.98 -0.23
C ALA A 122 2.56 -5.80 -1.74
N ASN A 123 3.03 -4.63 -2.14
CA ASN A 123 3.25 -4.29 -3.53
C ASN A 123 4.73 -4.38 -3.91
N VAL A 124 4.99 -4.79 -5.14
CA VAL A 124 6.31 -4.79 -5.76
C VAL A 124 6.39 -3.71 -6.83
N ALA A 125 7.53 -3.07 -6.96
CA ALA A 125 7.77 -2.11 -8.03
C ALA A 125 8.24 -2.85 -9.29
N VAL A 126 7.97 -2.24 -10.46
CA VAL A 126 8.40 -2.74 -11.77
C VAL A 126 9.10 -1.63 -12.53
N ILE A 127 10.22 -1.94 -13.16
CA ILE A 127 10.85 -1.04 -14.12
C ILE A 127 10.06 -1.12 -15.41
N GLY A 128 9.30 -0.08 -15.72
CA GLY A 128 8.51 0.02 -16.94
C GLY A 128 9.03 1.13 -17.86
N VAL A 129 9.03 0.86 -19.17
CA VAL A 129 9.44 1.82 -20.18
C VAL A 129 8.40 1.92 -21.31
N ASN A 130 8.36 3.06 -22.01
CA ASN A 130 7.57 3.17 -23.23
C ASN A 130 8.01 2.09 -24.23
N PRO A 131 7.11 1.41 -24.96
CA PRO A 131 7.47 0.39 -25.94
C PRO A 131 8.41 0.88 -27.04
N ASP A 132 8.37 2.18 -27.39
CA ASP A 132 9.25 2.80 -28.37
C ASP A 132 10.64 3.16 -27.81
N SER A 133 10.85 2.96 -26.51
CA SER A 133 12.14 3.17 -25.83
C SER A 133 13.21 2.24 -26.41
N PRO A 134 14.47 2.69 -26.52
CA PRO A 134 15.58 1.85 -26.95
C PRO A 134 15.92 0.73 -25.95
N TYR A 135 15.45 0.84 -24.69
CA TYR A 135 15.79 -0.11 -23.62
C TYR A 135 14.94 -1.39 -23.74
N GLN A 136 15.57 -2.53 -24.02
CA GLN A 136 14.89 -3.82 -24.14
C GLN A 136 14.99 -4.66 -22.86
N ASP A 137 15.98 -4.36 -22.01
CA ASP A 137 16.27 -5.01 -20.74
C ASP A 137 16.93 -4.03 -19.75
N VAL A 138 17.12 -4.48 -18.50
CA VAL A 138 17.73 -3.67 -17.44
C VAL A 138 19.18 -3.31 -17.74
N THR A 139 19.94 -4.20 -18.38
CA THR A 139 21.35 -3.96 -18.73
C THR A 139 21.48 -2.75 -19.66
N GLN A 140 20.68 -2.71 -20.72
CA GLN A 140 20.68 -1.59 -21.69
C GLN A 140 20.28 -0.26 -21.00
N LEU A 141 19.29 -0.31 -20.10
CA LEU A 141 18.89 0.87 -19.33
C LEU A 141 20.04 1.38 -18.44
N LEU A 142 20.68 0.48 -17.69
CA LEU A 142 21.77 0.86 -16.80
C LEU A 142 23.01 1.35 -17.58
N ASP A 143 23.32 0.74 -18.73
CA ASP A 143 24.38 1.21 -19.60
C ASP A 143 24.11 2.61 -20.16
N ALA A 144 22.87 2.90 -20.54
CA ALA A 144 22.47 4.23 -20.97
C ALA A 144 22.58 5.27 -19.84
N MET A 145 22.21 4.92 -18.60
CA MET A 145 22.37 5.79 -17.44
C MET A 145 23.85 6.04 -17.12
N LYS A 146 24.72 5.03 -17.25
CA LYS A 146 26.19 5.18 -17.08
C LYS A 146 26.80 6.06 -18.16
N ALA A 147 26.35 5.92 -19.40
CA ALA A 147 26.85 6.72 -20.53
C ALA A 147 26.38 8.19 -20.47
N ASN A 148 25.22 8.46 -19.86
CA ASN A 148 24.60 9.76 -19.78
C ASN A 148 24.08 10.05 -18.35
N PRO A 149 24.99 10.28 -17.36
CA PRO A 149 24.59 10.48 -15.97
C PRO A 149 23.58 11.61 -15.82
N GLY A 150 22.50 11.35 -15.07
CA GLY A 150 21.46 12.35 -14.78
C GLY A 150 20.57 12.75 -15.98
N GLN A 151 20.65 12.08 -17.14
CA GLN A 151 19.84 12.44 -18.30
C GLN A 151 18.61 11.55 -18.48
N VAL A 152 18.69 10.25 -18.18
CA VAL A 152 17.54 9.33 -18.30
C VAL A 152 16.47 9.73 -17.29
N SER A 153 15.28 10.08 -17.79
CA SER A 153 14.17 10.54 -16.96
C SER A 153 13.38 9.37 -16.37
N VAL A 154 13.15 9.41 -15.04
CA VAL A 154 12.39 8.42 -14.30
C VAL A 154 11.22 9.08 -13.60
N ALA A 155 9.99 8.66 -13.93
CA ALA A 155 8.76 9.14 -13.33
C ALA A 155 8.43 8.37 -12.05
N THR A 156 8.14 9.09 -10.97
CA THR A 156 7.65 8.50 -9.71
C THR A 156 6.57 9.36 -9.05
N ALA A 157 5.90 8.82 -8.04
CA ALA A 157 4.85 9.52 -7.29
C ALA A 157 5.39 10.57 -6.29
N GLY A 158 6.71 10.77 -6.23
CA GLY A 158 7.35 11.76 -5.34
C GLY A 158 8.44 11.14 -4.47
N LEU A 159 9.08 11.98 -3.64
CA LEU A 159 10.33 11.65 -2.92
C LEU A 159 10.17 10.52 -1.88
N SER A 160 9.02 10.41 -1.21
CA SER A 160 8.76 9.35 -0.23
C SER A 160 8.26 8.06 -0.88
N SER A 161 7.84 8.12 -2.16
CA SER A 161 7.10 7.03 -2.80
C SER A 161 7.91 5.74 -2.95
N ALA A 162 7.20 4.60 -2.91
CA ALA A 162 7.79 3.29 -3.15
C ALA A 162 8.56 3.21 -4.49
N GLY A 163 8.05 3.84 -5.55
CA GLY A 163 8.72 3.90 -6.85
C GLY A 163 10.02 4.67 -6.83
N HIS A 164 10.10 5.78 -6.07
CA HIS A 164 11.34 6.53 -5.90
C HIS A 164 12.37 5.73 -5.09
N ASN A 165 11.96 5.16 -3.96
CA ASN A 165 12.84 4.34 -3.11
C ASN A 165 13.41 3.14 -3.90
N ALA A 166 12.57 2.51 -4.74
CA ALA A 166 13.01 1.43 -5.63
C ALA A 166 14.07 1.90 -6.64
N MET A 167 13.88 3.07 -7.26
CA MET A 167 14.89 3.62 -8.17
C MET A 167 16.18 4.04 -7.46
N GLU A 168 16.10 4.57 -6.25
CA GLU A 168 17.28 4.90 -5.43
C GLU A 168 18.09 3.64 -5.10
N ALA A 169 17.42 2.53 -4.74
CA ALA A 169 18.11 1.26 -4.48
C ALA A 169 18.85 0.76 -5.74
N ILE A 170 18.22 0.85 -6.92
CA ILE A 170 18.86 0.53 -8.20
C ILE A 170 20.04 1.47 -8.48
N ALA A 171 19.84 2.78 -8.32
CA ALA A 171 20.85 3.78 -8.63
C ALA A 171 22.10 3.61 -7.74
N GLN A 172 21.88 3.37 -6.44
CA GLN A 172 22.96 3.13 -5.48
C GLN A 172 23.72 1.85 -5.81
N GLN A 173 23.01 0.73 -6.03
CA GLN A 173 23.63 -0.57 -6.31
C GLN A 173 24.36 -0.59 -7.66
N ALA A 174 23.81 0.04 -8.70
CA ALA A 174 24.42 0.07 -10.03
C ALA A 174 25.45 1.20 -10.23
N GLY A 175 25.55 2.15 -9.29
CA GLY A 175 26.41 3.32 -9.40
C GLY A 175 26.00 4.24 -10.56
N VAL A 176 24.69 4.49 -10.74
CA VAL A 176 24.15 5.32 -11.83
C VAL A 176 23.41 6.54 -11.29
N GLU A 177 23.32 7.57 -12.14
CA GLU A 177 22.52 8.76 -11.88
C GLU A 177 21.37 8.85 -12.90
N TYR A 178 20.21 9.35 -12.44
CA TYR A 178 19.03 9.53 -13.26
C TYR A 178 18.38 10.91 -13.03
N LYS A 179 17.52 11.34 -13.93
CA LYS A 179 16.72 12.55 -13.79
C LYS A 179 15.38 12.19 -13.16
N HIS A 180 15.20 12.53 -11.88
CA HIS A 180 13.94 12.30 -11.19
C HIS A 180 12.86 13.28 -11.66
N VAL A 181 11.67 12.75 -12.03
CA VAL A 181 10.48 13.53 -12.40
C VAL A 181 9.33 13.08 -11.50
N THR A 182 8.78 14.00 -10.70
CA THR A 182 7.77 13.71 -9.69
C THR A 182 6.37 14.05 -10.15
N TYR A 183 5.40 13.21 -9.76
CA TYR A 183 3.96 13.36 -9.98
C TYR A 183 3.20 13.19 -8.66
N ASP A 184 1.92 13.61 -8.62
CA ASP A 184 1.08 13.51 -7.41
C ASP A 184 0.50 12.10 -7.16
N GLY A 185 1.12 11.07 -7.70
CA GLY A 185 0.72 9.67 -7.53
C GLY A 185 1.28 8.75 -8.60
N GLY A 186 1.20 7.45 -8.38
CA GLY A 186 1.78 6.45 -9.28
C GLY A 186 1.09 6.39 -10.63
N ASN A 187 -0.24 6.47 -10.66
CA ASN A 187 -0.98 6.45 -11.93
C ASN A 187 -0.60 7.61 -12.88
N PRO A 188 -0.53 8.89 -12.44
CA PRO A 188 0.01 9.97 -13.27
C PRO A 188 1.44 9.72 -13.77
N ALA A 189 2.33 9.17 -12.93
CA ALA A 189 3.70 8.84 -13.31
C ALA A 189 3.76 7.77 -14.42
N VAL A 190 2.95 6.71 -14.30
CA VAL A 190 2.82 5.66 -15.33
C VAL A 190 2.30 6.25 -16.64
N ILE A 191 1.25 7.09 -16.58
CA ILE A 191 0.66 7.73 -17.77
C ILE A 191 1.70 8.61 -18.47
N ALA A 192 2.50 9.38 -17.76
CA ALA A 192 3.56 10.22 -18.32
C ALA A 192 4.60 9.38 -19.09
N THR A 193 4.99 8.22 -18.55
CA THR A 193 5.91 7.31 -19.25
C THR A 193 5.25 6.68 -20.48
N VAL A 194 3.98 6.29 -20.39
CA VAL A 194 3.20 5.79 -21.55
C VAL A 194 3.08 6.86 -22.64
N ALA A 195 2.96 8.12 -22.27
CA ALA A 195 2.87 9.25 -23.19
C ALA A 195 4.23 9.66 -23.79
N GLY A 196 5.35 9.13 -23.28
CA GLY A 196 6.70 9.50 -23.71
C GLY A 196 7.21 10.82 -23.11
N GLU A 197 6.57 11.35 -22.08
CA GLU A 197 7.03 12.53 -21.34
C GLU A 197 8.27 12.20 -20.47
N THR A 198 8.35 10.96 -20.01
CA THR A 198 9.50 10.37 -19.32
C THR A 198 9.87 9.04 -19.96
N GLU A 199 11.13 8.61 -19.81
CA GLU A 199 11.62 7.39 -20.45
C GLU A 199 11.29 6.14 -19.64
N VAL A 200 11.31 6.25 -18.33
CA VAL A 200 11.20 5.13 -17.37
C VAL A 200 10.20 5.48 -16.26
N THR A 201 9.54 4.47 -15.74
CA THR A 201 8.87 4.52 -14.43
C THR A 201 9.29 3.32 -13.59
N THR A 202 9.40 3.51 -12.29
CA THR A 202 9.66 2.45 -11.31
C THR A 202 8.49 2.26 -10.36
N GLN A 203 7.29 2.59 -10.84
CA GLN A 203 6.07 2.49 -10.07
C GLN A 203 5.66 1.02 -9.81
N LEU A 204 4.64 0.85 -9.00
CA LEU A 204 4.18 -0.45 -8.55
C LEU A 204 3.55 -1.26 -9.69
N ALA A 205 3.68 -2.59 -9.62
CA ALA A 205 3.04 -3.50 -10.58
C ALA A 205 1.54 -3.23 -10.70
N ALA A 206 0.85 -2.99 -9.57
CA ALA A 206 -0.57 -2.68 -9.54
C ALA A 206 -0.97 -1.45 -10.37
N GLU A 207 -0.10 -0.47 -10.50
CA GLU A 207 -0.32 0.75 -11.28
C GLU A 207 0.01 0.56 -12.76
N GLN A 208 0.93 -0.34 -13.07
CA GLN A 208 1.42 -0.60 -14.42
C GLN A 208 0.67 -1.72 -15.14
N ALA A 209 0.02 -2.64 -14.40
CA ALA A 209 -0.54 -3.88 -14.89
C ALA A 209 -1.41 -3.72 -16.16
N GLU A 210 -2.35 -2.77 -16.17
CA GLU A 210 -3.23 -2.53 -17.32
C GLU A 210 -2.46 -2.04 -18.55
N MET A 211 -1.47 -1.16 -18.36
CA MET A 211 -0.66 -0.64 -19.46
C MET A 211 0.29 -1.70 -20.02
N ILE A 212 0.79 -2.58 -19.15
CA ILE A 212 1.61 -3.74 -19.56
C ILE A 212 0.76 -4.73 -20.37
N ARG A 213 -0.44 -5.10 -19.89
CA ARG A 213 -1.38 -5.99 -20.62
C ARG A 213 -1.79 -5.43 -21.98
N ALA A 214 -2.00 -4.12 -22.04
CA ALA A 214 -2.35 -3.42 -23.28
C ALA A 214 -1.17 -3.22 -24.25
N GLY A 215 0.04 -3.66 -23.86
CA GLY A 215 1.26 -3.46 -24.66
C GLY A 215 1.68 -1.99 -24.77
N ARG A 216 1.17 -1.11 -23.89
CA ARG A 216 1.47 0.33 -23.87
C ARG A 216 2.64 0.67 -22.95
N LEU A 217 3.08 -0.29 -22.16
CA LEU A 217 4.27 -0.21 -21.31
C LEU A 217 5.00 -1.55 -21.41
N ARG A 218 6.33 -1.51 -21.58
CA ARG A 218 7.19 -2.69 -21.55
C ARG A 218 7.78 -2.82 -20.14
N PRO A 219 7.50 -3.91 -19.40
CA PRO A 219 8.21 -4.20 -18.17
C PRO A 219 9.60 -4.74 -18.48
N LEU A 220 10.64 -4.25 -17.81
CA LEU A 220 12.00 -4.74 -17.94
C LEU A 220 12.35 -5.72 -16.82
N ALA A 221 11.97 -5.41 -15.58
CA ALA A 221 12.14 -6.30 -14.43
C ALA A 221 11.19 -5.92 -13.28
N VAL A 222 10.84 -6.88 -12.44
CA VAL A 222 10.28 -6.63 -11.12
C VAL A 222 11.42 -6.30 -10.15
N ILE A 223 11.21 -5.33 -9.28
CA ILE A 223 12.17 -4.97 -8.23
C ILE A 223 11.87 -5.87 -7.04
N GLY A 224 12.37 -7.09 -7.12
CA GLY A 224 12.17 -8.20 -6.20
C GLY A 224 13.18 -9.30 -6.45
N ASN A 225 13.20 -10.31 -5.56
CA ASN A 225 14.12 -11.46 -5.65
C ASN A 225 13.55 -12.59 -6.53
N GLU A 226 12.22 -12.61 -6.71
CA GLU A 226 11.51 -13.63 -7.46
C GLU A 226 10.84 -13.01 -8.69
N PRO A 227 10.65 -13.79 -9.77
CA PRO A 227 9.91 -13.31 -10.93
C PRO A 227 8.45 -13.01 -10.56
N LEU A 228 7.86 -12.03 -11.24
CA LEU A 228 6.46 -11.68 -11.07
C LEU A 228 5.63 -12.29 -12.18
N GLU A 229 4.67 -13.15 -11.81
CA GLU A 229 3.64 -13.62 -12.72
C GLU A 229 2.50 -12.60 -12.79
N LEU A 230 2.38 -11.91 -13.92
CA LEU A 230 1.30 -10.95 -14.14
C LEU A 230 0.23 -11.55 -15.05
N ALA A 231 -0.97 -11.75 -14.50
CA ALA A 231 -2.09 -12.32 -15.23
C ALA A 231 -2.35 -11.54 -16.54
N GLY A 232 -2.43 -12.26 -17.67
CA GLY A 232 -2.64 -11.68 -18.99
C GLY A 232 -1.40 -11.05 -19.66
N HIS A 233 -0.23 -11.12 -19.01
CA HIS A 233 1.05 -10.73 -19.63
C HIS A 233 2.06 -11.90 -19.63
N GLY A 234 2.22 -12.59 -18.51
CA GLY A 234 3.23 -13.63 -18.27
C GLY A 234 4.26 -13.20 -17.24
N THR A 235 5.43 -13.82 -17.30
CA THR A 235 6.52 -13.67 -16.33
C THR A 235 7.35 -12.41 -16.58
N ILE A 236 7.54 -11.59 -15.56
CA ILE A 236 8.48 -10.46 -15.52
C ILE A 236 9.68 -10.90 -14.70
N PRO A 237 10.93 -10.88 -15.25
CA PRO A 237 12.11 -11.36 -14.54
C PRO A 237 12.46 -10.47 -13.33
N PRO A 238 13.12 -10.99 -12.29
CA PRO A 238 13.57 -10.21 -11.15
C PRO A 238 14.79 -9.36 -11.50
N VAL A 239 14.89 -8.17 -10.88
CA VAL A 239 16.06 -7.28 -11.07
C VAL A 239 17.35 -7.89 -10.53
N THR A 240 17.26 -8.87 -9.64
CA THR A 240 18.41 -9.59 -9.06
C THR A 240 19.20 -10.42 -10.07
N GLU A 241 18.65 -10.70 -11.26
CA GLU A 241 19.43 -11.27 -12.36
C GLU A 241 20.56 -10.35 -12.83
N GLN A 242 20.39 -9.02 -12.74
CA GLN A 242 21.38 -8.01 -13.13
C GLN A 242 22.04 -7.33 -11.93
N LEU A 243 21.34 -7.25 -10.80
CA LEU A 243 21.80 -6.63 -9.56
C LEU A 243 21.61 -7.61 -8.39
N PRO A 244 22.45 -8.68 -8.28
CA PRO A 244 22.22 -9.77 -7.33
C PRO A 244 22.32 -9.34 -5.86
N ASP A 245 23.08 -8.28 -5.58
CA ASP A 245 23.31 -7.78 -4.21
C ASP A 245 22.36 -6.64 -3.83
N ILE A 246 21.32 -6.35 -4.63
CA ILE A 246 20.35 -5.30 -4.28
C ILE A 246 19.58 -5.70 -3.04
N SER A 247 19.55 -4.82 -2.04
CA SER A 247 18.76 -5.05 -0.82
C SER A 247 17.30 -4.63 -1.05
N LEU A 248 16.38 -5.56 -0.82
CA LEU A 248 14.96 -5.39 -1.06
C LEU A 248 14.17 -5.93 0.13
N ALA A 249 13.41 -5.07 0.79
CA ALA A 249 12.45 -5.47 1.81
C ALA A 249 11.02 -5.42 1.24
N THR A 250 10.11 -6.17 1.87
CA THR A 250 8.71 -6.21 1.46
C THR A 250 8.01 -4.89 1.78
N ASN A 251 7.40 -4.27 0.79
CA ASN A 251 6.70 -3.00 0.95
C ASN A 251 5.20 -3.22 1.19
N TYR A 252 4.80 -3.15 2.46
CA TYR A 252 3.42 -3.35 2.91
C TYR A 252 2.58 -2.10 2.73
N PHE A 253 1.35 -2.31 2.31
CA PHE A 253 0.31 -1.29 2.18
C PHE A 253 -0.83 -1.60 3.14
N GLY A 254 -1.60 -0.56 3.48
CA GLY A 254 -2.73 -0.70 4.37
C GLY A 254 -3.32 0.65 4.77
N ILE A 255 -4.08 0.60 5.85
CA ILE A 255 -4.64 1.78 6.50
C ILE A 255 -4.12 1.87 7.94
N TRP A 256 -4.13 3.06 8.48
CA TRP A 256 -3.73 3.33 9.85
C TRP A 256 -4.45 4.52 10.45
N THR A 257 -4.52 4.52 11.76
CA THR A 257 -5.04 5.62 12.59
C THR A 257 -4.01 5.95 13.68
N PRO A 258 -4.04 7.13 14.30
CA PRO A 258 -3.22 7.39 15.47
C PRO A 258 -3.38 6.31 16.54
N GLN A 259 -2.27 5.96 17.22
CA GLN A 259 -2.26 4.87 18.21
C GLN A 259 -3.13 5.17 19.45
N ASP A 260 -3.42 6.44 19.72
CA ASP A 260 -4.15 6.91 20.90
C ASP A 260 -5.66 7.10 20.68
N VAL A 261 -6.22 6.55 19.59
CA VAL A 261 -7.68 6.44 19.44
C VAL A 261 -8.28 5.55 20.54
N PRO A 262 -9.61 5.63 20.82
CA PRO A 262 -10.25 4.77 21.81
C PRO A 262 -9.88 3.28 21.61
N PRO A 263 -9.48 2.53 22.66
CA PRO A 263 -9.04 1.14 22.54
C PRO A 263 -10.05 0.22 21.87
N GLU A 264 -11.35 0.47 22.05
CA GLU A 264 -12.42 -0.28 21.41
C GLU A 264 -12.42 -0.15 19.86
N VAL A 265 -11.89 0.95 19.32
CA VAL A 265 -11.68 1.12 17.85
C VAL A 265 -10.62 0.13 17.38
N LEU A 266 -9.47 0.08 18.04
CA LEU A 266 -8.36 -0.80 17.68
C LEU A 266 -8.75 -2.28 17.85
N GLU A 267 -9.45 -2.63 18.93
CA GLU A 267 -9.96 -3.98 19.17
C GLU A 267 -10.91 -4.41 18.04
N THR A 268 -11.88 -3.56 17.73
CA THR A 268 -12.86 -3.83 16.65
C THR A 268 -12.19 -4.00 15.29
N MET A 269 -11.28 -3.09 14.94
CA MET A 269 -10.59 -3.17 13.66
C MET A 269 -9.65 -4.39 13.58
N GLY A 270 -9.02 -4.77 14.70
CA GLY A 270 -8.26 -6.01 14.79
C GLY A 270 -9.13 -7.25 14.53
N GLN A 271 -10.35 -7.30 15.09
CA GLN A 271 -11.32 -8.37 14.81
C GLN A 271 -11.78 -8.35 13.35
N VAL A 272 -12.07 -7.18 12.77
CA VAL A 272 -12.43 -7.04 11.34
C VAL A 272 -11.28 -7.57 10.46
N TRP A 273 -10.02 -7.26 10.81
CA TRP A 273 -8.86 -7.78 10.07
C TRP A 273 -8.77 -9.31 10.12
N GLN A 274 -8.93 -9.91 11.28
CA GLN A 274 -8.86 -11.36 11.47
C GLN A 274 -10.04 -12.10 10.83
N GLU A 275 -11.26 -11.58 10.95
CA GLU A 275 -12.48 -12.28 10.54
C GLU A 275 -12.88 -12.00 9.08
N LYS A 276 -12.70 -10.77 8.59
CA LYS A 276 -13.12 -10.33 7.27
C LYS A 276 -11.94 -10.17 6.32
N ILE A 277 -11.00 -9.27 6.63
CA ILE A 277 -9.90 -8.95 5.72
C ILE A 277 -9.04 -10.18 5.43
N ALA A 278 -8.64 -10.95 6.44
CA ALA A 278 -7.84 -12.17 6.26
C ALA A 278 -8.53 -13.24 5.38
N ASN A 279 -9.85 -13.20 5.29
CA ASN A 279 -10.64 -14.11 4.48
C ASN A 279 -11.18 -13.49 3.17
N SER A 280 -10.94 -12.20 2.93
CA SER A 280 -11.49 -11.47 1.79
C SER A 280 -11.07 -12.10 0.46
N LYS A 281 -12.07 -12.53 -0.30
CA LYS A 281 -11.87 -12.99 -1.68
C LYS A 281 -11.53 -11.80 -2.58
N ALA A 282 -12.14 -10.65 -2.36
CA ALA A 282 -11.93 -9.46 -3.17
C ALA A 282 -10.48 -8.97 -3.10
N LEU A 283 -9.86 -8.97 -1.90
CA LEU A 283 -8.45 -8.61 -1.73
C LEU A 283 -7.50 -9.66 -2.32
N LYS A 284 -7.81 -10.95 -2.20
CA LYS A 284 -7.03 -12.02 -2.83
C LYS A 284 -7.07 -11.92 -4.36
N ASP A 285 -8.26 -11.67 -4.92
CA ASP A 285 -8.44 -11.47 -6.36
C ASP A 285 -7.71 -10.20 -6.84
N TYR A 286 -7.82 -9.08 -6.08
CA TYR A 286 -7.08 -7.86 -6.35
C TYR A 286 -5.56 -8.12 -6.38
N ALA A 287 -5.03 -8.77 -5.36
CA ALA A 287 -3.60 -9.06 -5.27
C ALA A 287 -3.12 -9.90 -6.46
N ALA A 288 -3.84 -10.97 -6.80
CA ALA A 288 -3.51 -11.85 -7.93
C ALA A 288 -3.59 -11.12 -9.28
N ASP A 289 -4.61 -10.26 -9.48
CA ASP A 289 -4.80 -9.52 -10.72
C ASP A 289 -3.76 -8.39 -10.89
N ARG A 290 -3.32 -7.79 -9.80
CA ARG A 290 -2.45 -6.61 -9.79
C ARG A 290 -0.97 -6.90 -9.56
N GLY A 291 -0.59 -8.17 -9.40
CA GLY A 291 0.79 -8.55 -9.11
C GLY A 291 1.25 -8.10 -7.71
N ALA A 292 0.34 -8.13 -6.74
CA ALA A 292 0.61 -7.87 -5.33
C ALA A 292 0.54 -9.17 -4.52
N LEU A 293 1.05 -9.14 -3.29
CA LEU A 293 0.92 -10.21 -2.33
C LEU A 293 -0.20 -9.88 -1.34
N PHE A 294 -1.05 -10.85 -1.03
CA PHE A 294 -2.07 -10.69 0.00
C PHE A 294 -1.45 -10.87 1.39
N THR A 295 -1.46 -9.82 2.22
CA THR A 295 -0.72 -9.74 3.49
C THR A 295 -1.55 -9.05 4.59
N PRO A 296 -2.64 -9.68 5.07
CA PRO A 296 -3.58 -9.09 6.02
C PRO A 296 -3.05 -9.17 7.45
N TYR A 297 -2.22 -8.22 7.84
CA TYR A 297 -1.63 -8.16 9.17
C TYR A 297 -2.17 -6.96 9.98
N SER A 298 -2.25 -7.08 11.30
CA SER A 298 -2.69 -6.00 12.19
C SER A 298 -1.97 -6.05 13.53
N GLY A 299 -2.02 -4.95 14.29
CA GLY A 299 -1.41 -4.85 15.61
C GLY A 299 0.11 -5.02 15.59
N GLU A 300 0.65 -5.75 16.57
CA GLU A 300 2.10 -5.94 16.74
C GLU A 300 2.74 -6.65 15.52
N ASP A 301 2.07 -7.66 14.94
CA ASP A 301 2.56 -8.35 13.73
C ASP A 301 2.70 -7.40 12.53
N ALA A 302 1.79 -6.43 12.37
CA ALA A 302 1.89 -5.42 11.33
C ALA A 302 3.08 -4.47 11.56
N GLN A 303 3.32 -4.05 12.80
CA GLN A 303 4.47 -3.21 13.17
C GLN A 303 5.81 -3.92 12.92
N GLU A 304 5.94 -5.16 13.36
CA GLU A 304 7.15 -5.96 13.18
C GLU A 304 7.49 -6.18 11.69
N ARG A 305 6.47 -6.37 10.86
CA ARG A 305 6.66 -6.57 9.41
C ARG A 305 7.02 -5.27 8.68
N ALA A 306 6.41 -4.15 9.08
CA ALA A 306 6.64 -2.86 8.44
C ALA A 306 8.02 -2.30 8.72
N ILE A 307 8.59 -2.54 9.93
CA ILE A 307 9.82 -1.91 10.38
C ILE A 307 11.03 -2.18 9.48
N GLY A 308 11.09 -3.35 8.85
CA GLY A 308 12.18 -3.71 7.93
C GLY A 308 12.30 -2.75 6.75
N MET A 309 11.18 -2.50 6.04
CA MET A 309 11.14 -1.56 4.91
C MET A 309 11.33 -0.11 5.37
N VAL A 310 10.77 0.26 6.52
CA VAL A 310 10.95 1.59 7.12
C VAL A 310 12.44 1.88 7.34
N ARG A 311 13.16 0.97 8.00
CA ARG A 311 14.59 1.08 8.23
C ARG A 311 15.38 1.16 6.92
N GLN A 312 15.10 0.24 6.00
CA GLN A 312 15.81 0.20 4.72
C GLN A 312 15.66 1.50 3.94
N ASN A 313 14.45 2.00 3.76
CA ASN A 313 14.20 3.21 2.97
C ASN A 313 14.75 4.48 3.64
N ALA A 314 14.64 4.61 4.96
CA ALA A 314 15.18 5.74 5.69
C ALA A 314 16.69 5.84 5.51
N TRP A 315 17.41 4.72 5.69
CA TRP A 315 18.84 4.68 5.53
C TRP A 315 19.30 4.80 4.07
N LEU A 316 18.54 4.23 3.13
CA LEU A 316 18.80 4.42 1.69
C LEU A 316 18.80 5.91 1.31
N LEU A 317 17.79 6.67 1.75
CA LEU A 317 17.67 8.10 1.48
C LEU A 317 18.79 8.91 2.18
N TYR A 318 19.16 8.52 3.38
CA TYR A 318 20.27 9.15 4.12
C TYR A 318 21.61 8.92 3.42
N ASP A 319 21.91 7.68 3.05
CA ASP A 319 23.18 7.30 2.38
C ASP A 319 23.27 7.92 0.97
N ALA A 320 22.12 8.15 0.31
CA ALA A 320 22.03 8.88 -0.96
C ALA A 320 22.14 10.42 -0.80
N GLY A 321 22.28 10.95 0.44
CA GLY A 321 22.36 12.39 0.71
C GLY A 321 21.06 13.14 0.47
N LYS A 322 19.90 12.45 0.51
CA LYS A 322 18.57 13.00 0.25
C LYS A 322 17.74 13.22 1.52
N ALA A 323 18.17 12.68 2.66
CA ALA A 323 17.52 12.90 3.94
C ALA A 323 17.87 14.29 4.51
N ALA A 324 16.88 14.92 5.12
CA ALA A 324 17.07 16.18 5.86
C ALA A 324 17.56 15.94 7.29
N VAL A 325 17.25 14.76 7.87
CA VAL A 325 17.57 14.36 9.25
C VAL A 325 18.16 12.96 9.21
N SER A 326 19.12 12.66 10.10
CA SER A 326 19.64 11.31 10.24
C SER A 326 18.55 10.37 10.77
N PRO A 327 18.41 9.13 10.22
CA PRO A 327 17.47 8.16 10.75
C PRO A 327 17.65 7.87 12.24
N ASP A 328 18.88 7.87 12.78
CA ASP A 328 19.15 7.69 14.21
C ASP A 328 18.52 8.80 15.07
N GLU A 329 18.48 10.03 14.59
CA GLU A 329 17.90 11.17 15.31
C GLU A 329 16.37 11.07 15.47
N VAL A 330 15.73 10.28 14.58
CA VAL A 330 14.30 9.98 14.64
C VAL A 330 14.02 8.52 15.06
N GLY A 331 14.97 7.87 15.72
CA GLY A 331 14.79 6.55 16.33
C GLY A 331 14.73 5.38 15.34
N ILE A 332 15.18 5.55 14.09
CA ILE A 332 15.20 4.50 13.07
C ILE A 332 16.60 3.89 13.02
N GLU A 333 16.76 2.73 13.64
CA GLU A 333 18.02 1.99 13.66
C GLU A 333 18.44 1.52 12.24
N ARG A 334 19.77 1.46 12.01
CA ARG A 334 20.29 0.91 10.75
C ARG A 334 19.95 -0.59 10.66
N PRO A 335 19.50 -1.08 9.48
CA PRO A 335 19.32 -2.52 9.27
C PRO A 335 20.61 -3.29 9.54
N GLU A 336 20.51 -4.46 10.14
CA GLU A 336 21.64 -5.39 10.22
C GLU A 336 22.03 -5.82 8.80
N SER A 337 23.34 -5.86 8.53
CA SER A 337 23.94 -6.20 7.23
C SER A 337 23.90 -7.70 6.94
#